data_058b5287febd3716c69f1f8ca9b94e63
#
_entry.id   058b5287febd3716c69f1f8ca9b94e63
#
_cell.length_a   1.000
_cell.length_b   1.000
_cell.length_c   1.000
_cell.angle_alpha   90.00
_cell.angle_beta   90.00
_cell.angle_gamma   90.00
#
_symmetry.space_group_name_H-M   'P 1'
#
loop_
_entity.id
_entity.type
_entity.pdbx_description
1 polymer ?
#
loop_
_entity_poly.entity_id
_entity_poly.type
_entity_poly.pdbx_seq_one_letter_code
_entity_poly.pdbx_strand_id
1 'polypeptide(L)'
;MRPQADTVERRSPSTWARFFAWAVFGAATAFGTVSFPTLAFLLIIIGGSMAAFRPALRRSWIGAMTGAGALYLYVAYVQRRGPGTVCWHTAAASGCDQYLTPWPWLVVGVALVGAGLVLQARRVHARG
;
A
#
# COMPACT_ATOMS: atom_id res chain seq x y z
N MET A 1 3.18 7.14 52.72
CA MET A 1 2.37 7.06 51.49
C MET A 1 3.14 7.75 50.36
N ARG A 2 3.70 6.98 49.45
CA ARG A 2 4.32 7.53 48.24
C ARG A 2 3.23 7.61 47.18
N PRO A 3 3.01 8.75 46.51
CA PRO A 3 2.11 8.80 45.39
C PRO A 3 2.71 7.93 44.27
N GLN A 4 1.99 6.89 43.87
CA GLN A 4 2.28 6.20 42.64
C GLN A 4 2.08 7.22 41.52
N ALA A 5 3.19 7.69 40.98
CA ALA A 5 3.16 8.37 39.71
C ALA A 5 2.62 7.37 38.67
N ASP A 6 1.38 7.57 38.25
CA ASP A 6 0.81 6.91 37.10
C ASP A 6 1.74 7.18 35.93
N THR A 7 2.66 6.25 35.71
CA THR A 7 3.37 6.15 34.47
C THR A 7 2.32 5.84 33.44
N VAL A 8 1.81 6.89 32.79
CA VAL A 8 1.08 6.77 31.52
C VAL A 8 2.02 6.03 30.58
N GLU A 9 1.85 4.73 30.56
CA GLU A 9 2.55 3.83 29.67
C GLU A 9 2.25 4.29 28.25
N ARG A 10 3.12 5.12 27.69
CA ARG A 10 3.09 5.48 26.29
C ARG A 10 3.22 4.18 25.53
N ARG A 11 2.10 3.55 25.22
CA ARG A 11 2.05 2.42 24.29
C ARG A 11 2.76 2.85 23.03
N SER A 12 4.00 2.43 22.90
CA SER A 12 4.73 2.49 21.64
C SER A 12 3.82 1.87 20.58
N PRO A 13 3.54 2.59 19.47
CA PRO A 13 2.69 2.03 18.43
C PRO A 13 3.27 0.68 18.02
N SER A 14 2.44 -0.35 18.03
CA SER A 14 2.87 -1.71 17.74
C SER A 14 3.56 -1.75 16.38
N THR A 15 4.51 -2.66 16.19
CA THR A 15 5.22 -2.85 14.91
C THR A 15 4.23 -3.03 13.75
N TRP A 16 3.09 -3.62 14.03
CA TRP A 16 2.00 -3.78 13.08
C TRP A 16 1.30 -2.48 12.73
N ALA A 17 1.08 -1.58 13.69
CA ALA A 17 0.47 -0.28 13.41
C ALA A 17 1.32 0.55 12.43
N ARG A 18 2.65 0.53 12.61
CA ARG A 18 3.58 1.19 11.69
C ARG A 18 3.58 0.51 10.30
N PHE A 19 3.50 -0.81 10.29
CA PHE A 19 3.39 -1.57 9.04
C PHE A 19 2.13 -1.17 8.25
N PHE A 20 0.97 -1.12 8.92
CA PHE A 20 -0.27 -0.70 8.26
C PHE A 20 -0.26 0.76 7.82
N ALA A 21 0.34 1.66 8.59
CA ALA A 21 0.52 3.05 8.16
C ALA A 21 1.32 3.14 6.86
N TRP A 22 2.40 2.38 6.74
CA TRP A 22 3.19 2.30 5.51
C TRP A 22 2.45 1.60 4.37
N ALA A 23 1.62 0.60 4.66
CA ALA A 23 0.78 -0.05 3.66
C ALA A 23 -0.24 0.92 3.07
N VAL A 24 -0.90 1.73 3.90
CA VAL A 24 -1.82 2.79 3.44
C VAL A 24 -1.08 3.83 2.60
N PHE A 25 0.11 4.25 3.03
CA PHE A 25 0.95 5.18 2.27
C PHE A 25 1.34 4.60 0.90
N GLY A 26 1.76 3.34 0.86
CA GLY A 26 2.09 2.64 -0.39
C GLY A 26 0.91 2.53 -1.34
N ALA A 27 -0.27 2.19 -0.82
CA ALA A 27 -1.50 2.13 -1.61
C ALA A 27 -1.89 3.52 -2.15
N ALA A 28 -1.84 4.57 -1.33
CA ALA A 28 -2.13 5.94 -1.75
C ALA A 28 -1.16 6.44 -2.82
N THR A 29 0.13 6.14 -2.68
CA THR A 29 1.15 6.50 -3.67
C THR A 29 0.91 5.79 -5.00
N ALA A 30 0.62 4.49 -4.96
CA ALA A 30 0.36 3.72 -6.17
C ALA A 30 -0.93 4.18 -6.87
N PHE A 31 -1.98 4.53 -6.11
CA PHE A 31 -3.18 5.14 -6.66
C PHE A 31 -2.90 6.51 -7.31
N GLY A 32 -2.07 7.32 -6.65
CA GLY A 32 -1.63 8.60 -7.16
C GLY A 32 -0.89 8.51 -8.49
N THR A 33 -0.06 7.48 -8.70
CA THR A 33 0.68 7.29 -9.96
C THR A 33 -0.24 7.05 -11.15
N VAL A 34 -1.38 6.41 -10.92
CA VAL A 34 -2.37 6.15 -11.98
C VAL A 34 -3.20 7.39 -12.29
N SER A 35 -3.58 8.15 -11.24
CA SER A 35 -4.51 9.28 -11.38
C SER A 35 -3.80 10.62 -11.60
N PHE A 36 -2.70 10.85 -10.90
CA PHE A 36 -1.95 12.11 -10.92
C PHE A 36 -0.45 11.85 -10.76
N PRO A 37 0.28 11.60 -11.85
CA PRO A 37 1.70 11.22 -11.79
C PRO A 37 2.58 12.24 -11.06
N THR A 38 2.32 13.53 -11.21
CA THR A 38 3.05 14.60 -10.51
C THR A 38 2.88 14.55 -8.99
N LEU A 39 1.67 14.30 -8.52
CA LEU A 39 1.37 14.19 -7.09
C LEU A 39 2.05 12.95 -6.46
N ALA A 40 2.05 11.86 -7.19
CA ALA A 40 2.73 10.64 -6.77
C ALA A 40 4.24 10.83 -6.65
N PHE A 41 4.86 11.53 -7.59
CA PHE A 41 6.29 11.87 -7.53
C PHE A 41 6.63 12.66 -6.27
N LEU A 42 5.81 13.66 -5.92
CA LEU A 42 5.96 14.44 -4.69
C LEU A 42 5.83 13.55 -3.44
N LEU A 43 4.85 12.67 -3.40
CA LEU A 43 4.66 11.73 -2.27
C LEU A 43 5.85 10.77 -2.12
N ILE A 44 6.41 10.27 -3.22
CA ILE A 44 7.60 9.42 -3.20
C ILE A 44 8.80 10.18 -2.66
N ILE A 45 9.01 11.42 -3.09
CA ILE A 45 10.12 12.26 -2.61
C ILE A 45 9.95 12.55 -1.12
N ILE A 46 8.76 12.97 -0.67
CA ILE A 46 8.49 13.25 0.74
C ILE A 46 8.65 11.99 1.60
N GLY A 47 8.03 10.88 1.20
CA GLY A 47 8.13 9.61 1.93
C GLY A 47 9.56 9.07 1.97
N GLY A 48 10.28 9.15 0.86
CA GLY A 48 11.68 8.76 0.77
C GLY A 48 12.59 9.62 1.65
N SER A 49 12.37 10.92 1.65
CA SER A 49 13.10 11.86 2.52
C SER A 49 12.83 11.56 4.00
N MET A 50 11.58 11.39 4.39
CA MET A 50 11.22 11.03 5.77
C MET A 50 11.83 9.69 6.20
N ALA A 51 11.86 8.70 5.32
CA ALA A 51 12.47 7.41 5.59
C ALA A 51 14.00 7.50 5.71
N ALA A 52 14.65 8.39 4.94
CA ALA A 52 16.09 8.63 5.03
C ALA A 52 16.51 9.25 6.38
N PHE A 53 15.73 10.22 6.87
CA PHE A 53 16.05 10.93 8.11
C PHE A 53 15.60 10.20 9.39
N ARG A 54 14.69 9.22 9.31
CA ARG A 54 14.19 8.48 10.47
C ARG A 54 14.40 6.97 10.33
N PRO A 55 15.41 6.39 10.98
CA PRO A 55 15.70 4.96 10.88
C PRO A 55 14.54 4.06 11.37
N ALA A 56 13.71 4.57 12.28
CA ALA A 56 12.51 3.86 12.73
C ALA A 56 11.45 3.69 11.61
N LEU A 57 11.32 4.67 10.72
CA LEU A 57 10.44 4.60 9.56
C LEU A 57 11.02 3.69 8.47
N ARG A 58 12.33 3.72 8.26
CA ARG A 58 13.02 2.87 7.28
C ARG A 58 12.85 1.37 7.55
N ARG A 59 12.63 0.98 8.83
CA ARG A 59 12.37 -0.42 9.17
C ARG A 59 10.99 -0.93 8.75
N SER A 60 10.03 -0.03 8.53
CA SER A 60 8.63 -0.38 8.21
C SER A 60 8.28 -0.18 6.74
N TRP A 61 9.25 0.19 5.87
CA TRP A 61 9.02 0.42 4.43
C TRP A 61 8.42 -0.79 3.69
N ILE A 62 8.60 -2.00 4.25
CA ILE A 62 7.98 -3.23 3.76
C ILE A 62 6.47 -3.12 3.70
N GLY A 63 5.85 -2.36 4.63
CA GLY A 63 4.42 -2.07 4.59
C GLY A 63 4.01 -1.32 3.31
N ALA A 64 4.85 -0.42 2.82
CA ALA A 64 4.59 0.30 1.56
C ALA A 64 4.55 -0.66 0.36
N MET A 65 5.44 -1.66 0.32
CA MET A 65 5.40 -2.70 -0.72
C MET A 65 4.10 -3.51 -0.67
N THR A 66 3.66 -3.88 0.53
CA THR A 66 2.39 -4.61 0.70
C THR A 66 1.19 -3.77 0.27
N GLY A 67 1.17 -2.49 0.62
CA GLY A 67 0.12 -1.56 0.21
C GLY A 67 0.06 -1.34 -1.30
N ALA A 68 1.21 -1.17 -1.95
CA ALA A 68 1.29 -1.08 -3.40
C ALA A 68 0.81 -2.38 -4.07
N GLY A 69 1.21 -3.54 -3.53
CA GLY A 69 0.76 -4.84 -4.01
C GLY A 69 -0.75 -5.02 -3.90
N ALA A 70 -1.35 -4.60 -2.79
CA ALA A 70 -2.81 -4.63 -2.60
C ALA A 70 -3.55 -3.77 -3.64
N LEU A 71 -3.00 -2.61 -4.00
CA LEU A 71 -3.57 -1.79 -5.05
C LEU A 71 -3.48 -2.47 -6.43
N TYR A 72 -2.35 -3.10 -6.76
CA TYR A 72 -2.24 -3.85 -8.02
C TYR A 72 -3.23 -5.01 -8.09
N LEU A 73 -3.51 -5.68 -6.96
CA LEU A 73 -4.58 -6.68 -6.89
C LEU A 73 -5.96 -6.06 -7.13
N TYR A 74 -6.22 -4.88 -6.59
CA TYR A 74 -7.44 -4.15 -6.86
C TYR A 74 -7.59 -3.77 -8.34
N VAL A 75 -6.51 -3.29 -8.98
CA VAL A 75 -6.49 -3.00 -10.42
C VAL A 75 -6.76 -4.27 -11.22
N ALA A 76 -6.13 -5.40 -10.87
CA ALA A 76 -6.39 -6.69 -11.51
C ALA A 76 -7.86 -7.10 -11.38
N TYR A 77 -8.47 -6.86 -10.22
CA TYR A 77 -9.88 -7.16 -9.98
C TYR A 77 -10.82 -6.28 -10.84
N VAL A 78 -10.53 -4.99 -10.96
CA VAL A 78 -11.31 -4.08 -11.83
C VAL A 78 -11.17 -4.47 -13.29
N GLN A 79 -9.97 -4.87 -13.71
CA GLN A 79 -9.65 -5.29 -15.08
C GLN A 79 -10.05 -6.74 -15.42
N ARG A 80 -10.69 -7.47 -14.49
CA ARG A 80 -11.03 -8.90 -14.66
C ARG A 80 -11.88 -9.22 -15.89
N ARG A 81 -12.58 -8.23 -16.44
CA ARG A 81 -13.41 -8.39 -17.65
C ARG A 81 -12.63 -8.29 -18.96
N GLY A 82 -11.35 -7.88 -18.89
CA GLY A 82 -10.50 -7.78 -20.07
C GLY A 82 -9.77 -9.07 -20.45
N PRO A 83 -9.01 -9.09 -21.55
CA PRO A 83 -8.78 -7.94 -22.44
C PRO A 83 -9.93 -7.71 -23.42
N GLY A 84 -10.25 -6.46 -23.71
CA GLY A 84 -11.23 -6.09 -24.72
C GLY A 84 -11.93 -4.78 -24.44
N THR A 85 -12.76 -4.35 -25.39
CA THR A 85 -13.58 -3.15 -25.27
C THR A 85 -15.00 -3.57 -24.92
N VAL A 86 -15.53 -3.08 -23.80
CA VAL A 86 -16.92 -3.28 -23.38
C VAL A 86 -17.64 -1.95 -23.54
N CYS A 87 -18.65 -1.94 -24.42
CA CYS A 87 -19.49 -0.76 -24.61
C CYS A 87 -20.78 -0.90 -23.80
N TRP A 88 -21.20 0.19 -23.17
CA TRP A 88 -22.42 0.28 -22.39
C TRP A 88 -23.29 1.44 -22.91
N HIS A 89 -24.60 1.24 -22.86
CA HIS A 89 -25.59 2.24 -23.22
C HIS A 89 -26.60 2.40 -22.10
N THR A 90 -26.84 3.65 -21.71
CA THR A 90 -27.93 4.01 -20.82
C THR A 90 -28.83 5.04 -21.54
N ALA A 91 -30.02 5.30 -21.00
CA ALA A 91 -30.92 6.28 -21.58
C ALA A 91 -30.35 7.72 -21.66
N ALA A 92 -29.33 8.03 -20.85
CA ALA A 92 -28.73 9.36 -20.76
C ALA A 92 -27.31 9.44 -21.33
N ALA A 93 -26.59 8.32 -21.49
CA ALA A 93 -25.22 8.30 -21.95
C ALA A 93 -24.82 6.94 -22.55
N SER A 94 -23.80 6.95 -23.41
CA SER A 94 -23.16 5.76 -23.92
C SER A 94 -21.64 5.93 -23.88
N GLY A 95 -20.92 4.85 -23.64
CA GLY A 95 -19.48 4.87 -23.61
C GLY A 95 -18.90 3.48 -23.85
N CYS A 96 -17.59 3.44 -24.16
CA CYS A 96 -16.86 2.19 -24.32
C CYS A 96 -15.63 2.24 -23.41
N ASP A 97 -15.49 1.23 -22.54
CA ASP A 97 -14.37 1.07 -21.64
C ASP A 97 -13.41 0.01 -22.18
N GLN A 98 -12.15 0.35 -22.31
CA GLN A 98 -11.10 -0.57 -22.73
C GLN A 98 -10.46 -1.20 -21.51
N TYR A 99 -10.61 -2.50 -21.38
CA TYR A 99 -9.99 -3.28 -20.29
C TYR A 99 -8.65 -3.85 -20.74
N LEU A 100 -7.66 -3.70 -19.86
CA LEU A 100 -6.32 -4.26 -20.05
C LEU A 100 -6.27 -5.70 -19.53
N THR A 101 -5.25 -6.44 -19.94
CA THR A 101 -4.98 -7.79 -19.42
C THR A 101 -4.73 -7.75 -17.91
N PRO A 102 -5.51 -8.46 -17.08
CA PRO A 102 -5.36 -8.39 -15.61
C PRO A 102 -4.16 -9.16 -15.07
N TRP A 103 -3.62 -10.11 -15.82
CA TRP A 103 -2.59 -11.04 -15.39
C TRP A 103 -1.29 -10.39 -14.86
N PRO A 104 -0.69 -9.40 -15.56
CA PRO A 104 0.53 -8.77 -15.06
C PRO A 104 0.32 -8.10 -13.71
N TRP A 105 -0.81 -7.43 -13.53
CA TRP A 105 -1.17 -6.73 -12.29
C TRP A 105 -1.42 -7.70 -11.14
N LEU A 106 -2.04 -8.85 -11.44
CA LEU A 106 -2.28 -9.90 -10.46
C LEU A 106 -0.98 -10.53 -9.99
N VAL A 107 -0.08 -10.91 -10.90
CA VAL A 107 1.20 -11.53 -10.57
C VAL A 107 2.06 -10.59 -9.72
N VAL A 108 2.20 -9.33 -10.13
CA VAL A 108 2.98 -8.33 -9.39
C VAL A 108 2.35 -8.06 -8.03
N GLY A 109 1.02 -7.91 -7.96
CA GLY A 109 0.28 -7.68 -6.72
C GLY A 109 0.48 -8.81 -5.71
N VAL A 110 0.30 -10.05 -6.13
CA VAL A 110 0.50 -11.24 -5.26
C VAL A 110 1.95 -11.33 -4.79
N ALA A 111 2.92 -11.12 -5.68
CA ALA A 111 4.34 -11.17 -5.31
C ALA A 111 4.70 -10.09 -4.28
N LEU A 112 4.24 -8.86 -4.44
CA LEU A 112 4.52 -7.76 -3.51
C LEU A 112 3.84 -7.98 -2.16
N VAL A 113 2.58 -8.37 -2.13
CA VAL A 113 1.85 -8.65 -0.87
C VAL A 113 2.49 -9.83 -0.16
N GLY A 114 2.74 -10.93 -0.86
CA GLY A 114 3.34 -12.12 -0.28
C GLY A 114 4.73 -11.85 0.29
N ALA A 115 5.61 -11.20 -0.48
CA ALA A 115 6.94 -10.83 -0.03
C ALA A 115 6.89 -9.87 1.19
N GLY A 116 6.02 -8.85 1.16
CA GLY A 116 5.87 -7.91 2.25
C GLY A 116 5.41 -8.58 3.54
N LEU A 117 4.41 -9.46 3.48
CA LEU A 117 3.90 -10.20 4.65
C LEU A 117 4.94 -11.18 5.21
N VAL A 118 5.62 -11.95 4.35
CA VAL A 118 6.66 -12.90 4.78
C VAL A 118 7.82 -12.19 5.45
N LEU A 119 8.31 -11.09 4.86
CA LEU A 119 9.39 -10.30 5.45
C LEU A 119 8.98 -9.67 6.78
N GLN A 120 7.75 -9.20 6.91
CA GLN A 120 7.23 -8.66 8.16
C GLN A 120 7.12 -9.76 9.23
N ALA A 121 6.56 -10.91 8.89
CA ALA A 121 6.43 -12.03 9.81
C ALA A 121 7.79 -12.51 10.32
N ARG A 122 8.78 -12.67 9.43
CA ARG A 122 10.16 -13.03 9.82
C ARG A 122 10.78 -12.02 10.78
N ARG A 123 10.55 -10.72 10.56
CA ARG A 123 11.06 -9.67 11.48
C ARG A 123 10.41 -9.70 12.85
N VAL A 124 9.13 -10.02 12.93
CA VAL A 124 8.42 -10.14 14.21
C VAL A 124 8.93 -11.36 14.98
N HIS A 125 9.10 -12.51 14.32
CA HIS A 125 9.61 -13.74 14.93
C HIS A 125 11.08 -13.62 15.38
N ALA A 126 11.91 -12.91 14.64
CA ALA A 126 13.33 -12.72 15.00
C ALA A 126 13.53 -11.80 16.23
N ARG A 127 12.49 -11.13 16.72
CA ARG A 127 12.54 -10.23 17.89
C ARG A 127 11.89 -10.83 19.15
N GLY A 128 11.21 -11.94 19.00
CA GLY A 128 10.66 -12.71 20.13
C GLY A 128 11.63 -13.78 20.60
#